data_1ec310c91487726d8de5f95783e42cf4
#
_entry.id   1ec310c91487726d8de5f95783e42cf4
#
_cell.length_a   1.000
_cell.length_b   1.000
_cell.length_c   1.000
_cell.angle_alpha   90.00
_cell.angle_beta   90.00
_cell.angle_gamma   90.00
#
_symmetry.space_group_name_H-M   'P 1'
#
loop_
_entity.id
_entity.type
_entity.pdbx_description
1 polymer ?
#
loop_
_entity_poly.entity_id
_entity_poly.type
_entity_poly.pdbx_seq_one_letter_code
_entity_poly.pdbx_strand_id
1 'polypeptide(L)'
;GLFPGKWWLRTTLAPRSQKLEREVFGVHFSNPIGIAAGFDPDGDYLDELAAAGFGFVEIGSVMPHIQPGTPRPRLKRIKKQNSFIDNSGYPSRGLEYVLGNIRKRTKHTRNLVIGCNIGKCTSTPKRLTSREYLRVFRNMYQYVDYFTINAACNTSAKQFVPRTREELLEL
;
A
#
# COMPACT_ATOMS: atom_id res chain seq x y z
N GLY A 1 -22.40 13.77 0.86
CA GLY A 1 -23.03 13.75 2.17
C GLY A 1 -22.08 13.23 3.21
N LEU A 2 -21.79 14.02 4.24
CA LEU A 2 -21.00 13.53 5.39
C LEU A 2 -21.81 12.43 6.06
N PHE A 3 -21.33 11.19 5.95
CA PHE A 3 -21.85 10.10 6.77
C PHE A 3 -21.59 10.44 8.24
N PRO A 4 -22.60 10.52 9.12
CA PRO A 4 -22.43 10.80 10.55
C PRO A 4 -21.42 9.83 11.21
N GLY A 5 -21.24 8.64 10.66
CA GLY A 5 -20.27 7.64 11.12
C GLY A 5 -18.80 8.07 10.99
N LYS A 6 -18.39 8.75 9.92
CA LYS A 6 -16.99 9.21 9.77
C LYS A 6 -16.61 10.27 10.81
N TRP A 7 -17.54 11.17 11.12
CA TRP A 7 -17.34 12.17 12.17
C TRP A 7 -17.22 11.50 13.54
N TRP A 8 -18.08 10.55 13.84
CA TRP A 8 -18.04 9.79 15.09
C TRP A 8 -16.73 9.01 15.24
N LEU A 9 -16.27 8.31 14.20
CA LEU A 9 -14.98 7.61 14.20
C LEU A 9 -13.82 8.58 14.52
N ARG A 10 -13.76 9.73 13.87
CA ARG A 10 -12.71 10.74 14.11
C ARG A 10 -12.70 11.26 15.52
N THR A 11 -13.86 11.41 16.14
CA THR A 11 -13.96 11.96 17.50
C THR A 11 -13.64 10.92 18.57
N THR A 12 -13.87 9.64 18.29
CA THR A 12 -13.74 8.55 19.26
C THR A 12 -12.44 7.76 19.12
N LEU A 13 -11.98 7.51 17.90
CA LEU A 13 -10.83 6.63 17.64
C LEU A 13 -9.52 7.39 17.37
N ALA A 14 -9.58 8.63 16.90
CA ALA A 14 -8.35 9.38 16.60
C ALA A 14 -7.52 9.59 17.89
N PRO A 15 -6.27 9.14 17.93
CA PRO A 15 -5.41 9.36 19.09
C PRO A 15 -5.15 10.86 19.25
N ARG A 16 -5.29 11.35 20.49
CA ARG A 16 -5.13 12.79 20.83
C ARG A 16 -3.87 13.09 21.62
N SER A 17 -2.98 12.12 21.75
CA SER A 17 -1.79 12.27 22.58
C SER A 17 -0.56 12.58 21.73
N GLN A 18 0.02 13.76 21.94
CA GLN A 18 1.31 14.14 21.34
C GLN A 18 2.46 13.17 21.71
N LYS A 19 2.30 12.40 22.80
CA LYS A 19 3.29 11.38 23.18
C LYS A 19 3.42 10.24 22.18
N LEU A 20 2.43 10.07 21.30
CA LEU A 20 2.43 9.05 20.25
C LEU A 20 3.07 9.52 18.95
N GLU A 21 3.28 10.82 18.80
CA GLU A 21 3.92 11.38 17.61
C GLU A 21 5.36 10.90 17.48
N ARG A 22 5.77 10.63 16.26
CA ARG A 22 7.14 10.21 15.91
C ARG A 22 7.58 10.90 14.65
N GLU A 23 8.85 11.25 14.60
CA GLU A 23 9.51 11.69 13.40
C GLU A 23 10.53 10.64 12.95
N VAL A 24 10.42 10.18 11.73
CA VAL A 24 11.30 9.16 11.15
C VAL A 24 11.71 9.61 9.75
N PHE A 25 13.00 9.78 9.53
CA PHE A 25 13.57 10.27 8.25
C PHE A 25 12.94 11.57 7.73
N GLY A 26 12.60 12.50 8.63
CA GLY A 26 11.97 13.77 8.28
C GLY A 26 10.46 13.68 7.99
N VAL A 27 9.85 12.50 8.13
CA VAL A 27 8.40 12.31 8.01
C VAL A 27 7.78 12.30 9.41
N HIS A 28 6.78 13.15 9.63
CA HIS A 28 6.06 13.25 10.89
C HIS A 28 4.84 12.34 10.92
N PHE A 29 4.83 11.38 11.84
CA PHE A 29 3.74 10.44 12.08
C PHE A 29 2.95 10.87 13.31
N SER A 30 1.64 11.07 13.19
CA SER A 30 0.73 11.44 14.29
C SER A 30 0.63 10.34 15.36
N ASN A 31 0.86 9.08 14.97
CA ASN A 31 1.00 7.94 15.85
C ASN A 31 1.68 6.77 15.11
N PRO A 32 2.24 5.78 15.83
CA PRO A 32 3.02 4.69 15.23
C PRO A 32 2.18 3.52 14.70
N ILE A 33 0.85 3.65 14.66
CA ILE A 33 -0.02 2.58 14.20
C ILE A 33 -0.52 2.91 12.80
N GLY A 34 -0.25 2.02 11.85
CA GLY A 34 -0.66 2.19 10.47
C GLY A 34 -1.17 0.92 9.83
N ILE A 35 -1.61 1.06 8.60
CA ILE A 35 -2.08 -0.04 7.76
C ILE A 35 -0.97 -0.39 6.76
N ALA A 36 -0.60 -1.66 6.73
CA ALA A 36 0.39 -2.18 5.80
C ALA A 36 -0.18 -2.34 4.39
N ALA A 37 0.70 -2.36 3.39
CA ALA A 37 0.36 -2.68 2.01
C ALA A 37 -0.41 -4.00 1.89
N GLY A 38 -1.35 -4.07 0.95
CA GLY A 38 -2.23 -5.21 0.73
C GLY A 38 -3.63 -5.06 1.32
N PHE A 39 -3.83 -4.19 2.33
CA PHE A 39 -5.16 -3.91 2.86
C PHE A 39 -5.96 -2.98 1.94
N ASP A 40 -5.36 -1.88 1.53
CA ASP A 40 -5.91 -0.91 0.57
C ASP A 40 -4.95 -0.72 -0.61
N PRO A 41 -4.85 -1.71 -1.50
CA PRO A 41 -3.82 -1.70 -2.54
C PRO A 41 -3.96 -0.56 -3.54
N ASP A 42 -5.16 -0.06 -3.74
CA ASP A 42 -5.45 0.95 -4.75
C ASP A 42 -5.78 2.34 -4.16
N GLY A 43 -5.73 2.50 -2.82
CA GLY A 43 -6.01 3.76 -2.13
C GLY A 43 -7.48 4.18 -2.18
N ASP A 44 -8.39 3.20 -2.15
CA ASP A 44 -9.83 3.43 -2.21
C ASP A 44 -10.42 3.95 -0.89
N TYR A 45 -9.76 3.68 0.26
CA TYR A 45 -10.30 3.89 1.61
C TYR A 45 -9.50 4.86 2.48
N LEU A 46 -8.67 5.73 1.88
CA LEU A 46 -7.79 6.64 2.62
C LEU A 46 -8.52 7.55 3.61
N ASP A 47 -9.70 8.06 3.23
CA ASP A 47 -10.52 8.92 4.10
C ASP A 47 -11.10 8.14 5.29
N GLU A 48 -11.51 6.90 5.08
CA GLU A 48 -12.02 5.99 6.09
C GLU A 48 -10.93 5.60 7.08
N LEU A 49 -9.76 5.26 6.58
CA LEU A 49 -8.60 4.87 7.40
C LEU A 49 -8.09 6.06 8.22
N ALA A 50 -8.02 7.26 7.63
CA ALA A 50 -7.75 8.49 8.39
C ALA A 50 -8.79 8.74 9.48
N ALA A 51 -10.08 8.52 9.18
CA ALA A 51 -11.16 8.66 10.16
C ALA A 51 -11.08 7.63 11.29
N ALA A 52 -10.57 6.43 11.01
CA ALA A 52 -10.33 5.38 12.01
C ALA A 52 -9.12 5.67 12.92
N GLY A 53 -8.33 6.72 12.62
CA GLY A 53 -7.26 7.21 13.50
C GLY A 53 -5.88 6.61 13.23
N PHE A 54 -5.67 5.95 12.10
CA PHE A 54 -4.35 5.48 11.71
C PHE A 54 -3.40 6.66 11.43
N GLY A 55 -2.16 6.55 11.88
CA GLY A 55 -1.12 7.55 11.67
C GLY A 55 -0.54 7.50 10.26
N PHE A 56 -0.57 6.33 9.63
CA PHE A 56 -0.11 6.14 8.26
C PHE A 56 -0.84 4.98 7.56
N VAL A 57 -0.82 5.00 6.25
CA VAL A 57 -1.33 3.93 5.39
C VAL A 57 -0.33 3.68 4.28
N GLU A 58 0.08 2.44 4.11
CA GLU A 58 0.87 2.02 2.96
C GLU A 58 -0.05 1.40 1.91
N ILE A 59 -0.21 2.08 0.79
CA ILE A 59 -0.96 1.57 -0.37
C ILE A 59 -0.08 0.64 -1.20
N GLY A 60 -0.70 -0.25 -1.95
CA GLY A 60 0.03 -1.11 -2.90
C GLY A 60 -0.06 -2.60 -2.56
N SER A 61 0.71 -3.44 -3.28
CA SER A 61 1.78 -2.98 -4.20
C SER A 61 1.17 -2.35 -5.46
N VAL A 62 1.57 -1.12 -5.72
CA VAL A 62 1.15 -0.38 -6.92
C VAL A 62 1.93 -0.92 -8.11
N MET A 63 1.19 -1.34 -9.15
CA MET A 63 1.75 -1.86 -10.38
C MET A 63 1.59 -0.84 -11.51
N PRO A 64 2.51 -0.79 -12.50
CA PRO A 64 2.37 0.10 -13.66
C PRO A 64 1.10 -0.15 -14.47
N HIS A 65 0.68 -1.41 -14.54
CA HIS A 65 -0.47 -1.89 -15.31
C HIS A 65 -1.47 -2.65 -14.44
N ILE A 66 -2.69 -2.80 -14.95
CA ILE A 66 -3.73 -3.60 -14.30
C ILE A 66 -3.28 -5.05 -14.21
N GLN A 67 -3.40 -5.62 -13.01
CA GLN A 67 -3.11 -7.01 -12.74
C GLN A 67 -4.26 -7.63 -11.93
N PRO A 68 -4.99 -8.62 -12.47
CA PRO A 68 -6.17 -9.16 -11.80
C PRO A 68 -5.84 -10.01 -10.55
N GLY A 69 -4.58 -10.43 -10.39
CA GLY A 69 -4.19 -11.39 -9.36
C GLY A 69 -4.56 -12.83 -9.73
N THR A 70 -4.57 -13.72 -8.76
CA THR A 70 -4.92 -15.13 -8.97
C THR A 70 -6.44 -15.36 -9.07
N PRO A 71 -6.89 -16.48 -9.66
CA PRO A 71 -8.31 -16.87 -9.59
C PRO A 71 -8.82 -17.04 -8.15
N ARG A 72 -10.09 -16.85 -7.94
CA ARG A 72 -10.74 -17.07 -6.64
C ARG A 72 -10.98 -18.57 -6.39
N PRO A 73 -10.98 -19.04 -5.13
CA PRO A 73 -10.81 -18.29 -3.87
C PRO A 73 -9.35 -17.94 -3.57
N ARG A 74 -9.11 -16.72 -3.10
CA ARG A 74 -7.77 -16.19 -2.81
C ARG A 74 -7.35 -16.37 -1.36
N LEU A 75 -8.33 -16.32 -0.45
CA LEU A 75 -8.11 -16.46 0.99
C LEU A 75 -8.76 -17.74 1.50
N LYS A 76 -7.99 -18.52 2.27
CA LYS A 76 -8.47 -19.72 2.95
C LYS A 76 -8.11 -19.67 4.43
N ARG A 77 -9.13 -19.61 5.29
CA ARG A 77 -8.92 -19.64 6.75
C ARG A 77 -8.68 -21.06 7.23
N ILE A 78 -7.64 -21.24 8.04
CA ILE A 78 -7.31 -22.50 8.72
C ILE A 78 -7.64 -22.35 10.20
N LYS A 79 -8.92 -22.64 10.57
CA LYS A 79 -9.44 -22.41 11.92
C LYS A 79 -8.64 -23.10 13.01
N LYS A 80 -8.22 -24.36 12.79
CA LYS A 80 -7.47 -25.17 13.77
C LYS A 80 -6.10 -24.56 14.14
N GLN A 81 -5.52 -23.76 13.27
CA GLN A 81 -4.19 -23.18 13.44
C GLN A 81 -4.22 -21.66 13.63
N ASN A 82 -5.41 -21.07 13.79
CA ASN A 82 -5.63 -19.60 13.86
C ASN A 82 -4.87 -18.84 12.77
N SER A 83 -4.78 -19.40 11.57
CA SER A 83 -4.03 -18.86 10.44
C SER A 83 -4.88 -18.79 9.17
N PHE A 84 -4.35 -18.17 8.15
CA PHE A 84 -4.95 -18.17 6.82
C PHE A 84 -3.86 -18.27 5.74
N ILE A 85 -4.26 -18.77 4.58
CA ILE A 85 -3.44 -18.80 3.37
C ILE A 85 -3.96 -17.69 2.48
N ASP A 86 -3.08 -16.77 2.10
CA ASP A 86 -3.33 -15.76 1.08
C ASP A 86 -2.63 -16.15 -0.22
N ASN A 87 -3.42 -16.24 -1.29
CA ASN A 87 -2.95 -16.49 -2.64
C ASN A 87 -3.52 -15.40 -3.58
N SER A 88 -3.48 -14.15 -3.17
CA SER A 88 -4.08 -13.05 -3.94
C SER A 88 -3.33 -12.72 -5.22
N GLY A 89 -2.01 -12.95 -5.27
CA GLY A 89 -1.20 -12.74 -6.48
C GLY A 89 -1.05 -11.27 -6.87
N TYR A 90 -0.99 -10.39 -5.88
CA TYR A 90 -0.78 -8.94 -6.04
C TYR A 90 -1.77 -8.28 -7.02
N PRO A 91 -3.10 -8.32 -6.76
CA PRO A 91 -4.06 -7.63 -7.61
C PRO A 91 -3.81 -6.12 -7.54
N SER A 92 -3.90 -5.44 -8.68
CA SER A 92 -3.76 -3.99 -8.78
C SER A 92 -4.62 -3.48 -9.93
N ARG A 93 -5.26 -2.35 -9.72
CA ARG A 93 -6.01 -1.62 -10.76
C ARG A 93 -5.11 -0.74 -11.63
N GLY A 94 -3.80 -0.78 -11.34
CA GLY A 94 -2.77 -0.07 -12.07
C GLY A 94 -2.55 1.36 -11.60
N LEU A 95 -1.40 1.90 -11.98
CA LEU A 95 -0.91 3.20 -11.56
C LEU A 95 -1.89 4.35 -11.78
N GLU A 96 -2.53 4.41 -12.96
CA GLU A 96 -3.44 5.52 -13.30
C GLU A 96 -4.67 5.56 -12.38
N TYR A 97 -5.19 4.40 -12.01
CA TYR A 97 -6.30 4.31 -11.07
C TYR A 97 -5.90 4.81 -9.68
N VAL A 98 -4.77 4.34 -9.18
CA VAL A 98 -4.22 4.75 -7.88
C VAL A 98 -3.96 6.26 -7.85
N LEU A 99 -3.34 6.82 -8.88
CA LEU A 99 -3.14 8.26 -9.02
C LEU A 99 -4.46 9.03 -8.98
N GLY A 100 -5.50 8.51 -9.65
CA GLY A 100 -6.84 9.09 -9.62
C GLY A 100 -7.40 9.17 -8.21
N ASN A 101 -7.19 8.14 -7.38
CA ASN A 101 -7.65 8.11 -5.99
C ASN A 101 -6.83 9.06 -5.10
N ILE A 102 -5.50 9.03 -5.22
CA ILE A 102 -4.63 9.90 -4.43
C ILE A 102 -4.91 11.39 -4.70
N ARG A 103 -5.13 11.77 -5.96
CA ARG A 103 -5.46 13.15 -6.33
C ARG A 103 -6.79 13.64 -5.78
N LYS A 104 -7.72 12.74 -5.50
CA LYS A 104 -9.03 13.05 -4.89
C LYS A 104 -8.98 13.21 -3.37
N ARG A 105 -7.78 13.09 -2.75
CA ARG A 105 -7.62 13.22 -1.29
C ARG A 105 -8.29 14.48 -0.77
N THR A 106 -9.04 14.29 0.30
CA THR A 106 -9.72 15.40 0.99
C THR A 106 -8.78 16.10 1.97
N LYS A 107 -9.20 17.28 2.46
CA LYS A 107 -8.49 17.98 3.55
C LYS A 107 -8.35 17.12 4.83
N HIS A 108 -9.17 16.10 4.97
CA HIS A 108 -9.19 15.22 6.13
C HIS A 108 -8.07 14.18 6.16
N THR A 109 -7.45 13.93 5.01
CA THR A 109 -6.27 13.03 4.91
C THR A 109 -4.94 13.78 4.89
N ARG A 110 -4.93 15.09 5.08
CA ARG A 110 -3.69 15.89 5.03
C ARG A 110 -2.65 15.47 6.06
N ASN A 111 -3.09 15.03 7.24
CA ASN A 111 -2.21 14.59 8.32
C ASN A 111 -1.97 13.06 8.32
N LEU A 112 -2.54 12.35 7.34
CA LEU A 112 -2.28 10.94 7.15
C LEU A 112 -1.03 10.78 6.29
N VAL A 113 0.00 10.16 6.84
CA VAL A 113 1.19 9.78 6.08
C VAL A 113 0.83 8.65 5.13
N ILE A 114 1.17 8.80 3.87
CA ILE A 114 0.93 7.79 2.84
C ILE A 114 2.24 7.23 2.32
N GLY A 115 2.45 5.94 2.54
CA GLY A 115 3.48 5.15 1.89
C GLY A 115 2.98 4.56 0.58
N CYS A 116 3.86 4.42 -0.39
CA CYS A 116 3.60 3.71 -1.63
C CYS A 116 4.50 2.48 -1.74
N ASN A 117 3.91 1.31 -1.63
CA ASN A 117 4.60 0.06 -1.90
C ASN A 117 4.63 -0.17 -3.42
N ILE A 118 5.82 -0.24 -3.99
CA ILE A 118 6.02 -0.40 -5.43
C ILE A 118 6.27 -1.87 -5.76
N GLY A 119 5.50 -2.39 -6.70
CA GLY A 119 5.69 -3.71 -7.25
C GLY A 119 5.91 -3.70 -8.75
N LYS A 120 6.30 -4.85 -9.29
CA LYS A 120 6.31 -5.08 -10.73
C LYS A 120 5.19 -6.06 -11.11
N CYS A 121 4.67 -5.92 -12.32
CA CYS A 121 3.69 -6.86 -12.84
C CYS A 121 4.28 -8.28 -12.97
N THR A 122 3.50 -9.30 -12.65
CA THR A 122 3.95 -10.70 -12.72
C THR A 122 4.32 -11.14 -14.14
N SER A 123 3.69 -10.53 -15.16
CA SER A 123 3.97 -10.76 -16.57
C SER A 123 5.25 -10.09 -17.07
N THR A 124 5.81 -9.14 -16.31
CA THR A 124 6.96 -8.37 -16.76
C THR A 124 8.25 -9.17 -16.60
N PRO A 125 9.07 -9.28 -17.66
CA PRO A 125 10.37 -9.92 -17.58
C PRO A 125 11.27 -9.26 -16.54
N LYS A 126 12.14 -10.05 -15.88
CA LYS A 126 13.07 -9.56 -14.83
C LYS A 126 13.90 -8.35 -15.29
N ARG A 127 14.41 -8.36 -16.52
CA ARG A 127 15.22 -7.26 -17.11
C ARG A 127 14.52 -5.91 -17.18
N LEU A 128 13.20 -5.85 -17.04
CA LEU A 128 12.41 -4.63 -17.08
C LEU A 128 11.94 -4.19 -15.69
N THR A 129 12.34 -4.89 -14.64
CA THR A 129 11.91 -4.63 -13.26
C THR A 129 12.19 -3.18 -12.84
N SER A 130 13.41 -2.71 -13.00
CA SER A 130 13.82 -1.35 -12.62
C SER A 130 13.02 -0.27 -13.37
N ARG A 131 12.68 -0.51 -14.64
CA ARG A 131 11.85 0.42 -15.42
C ARG A 131 10.43 0.53 -14.85
N GLU A 132 9.84 -0.57 -14.39
CA GLU A 132 8.51 -0.55 -13.78
C GLU A 132 8.51 0.16 -12.43
N TYR A 133 9.50 -0.12 -11.59
CA TYR A 133 9.65 0.60 -10.32
C TYR A 133 9.85 2.11 -10.54
N LEU A 134 10.74 2.50 -11.45
CA LEU A 134 10.96 3.90 -11.79
C LEU A 134 9.70 4.56 -12.35
N ARG A 135 8.90 3.84 -13.14
CA ARG A 135 7.64 4.38 -13.65
C ARG A 135 6.68 4.72 -12.54
N VAL A 136 6.46 3.80 -11.59
CA VAL A 136 5.59 4.06 -10.44
C VAL A 136 6.16 5.17 -9.57
N PHE A 137 7.45 5.09 -9.23
CA PHE A 137 8.13 6.10 -8.41
C PHE A 137 7.96 7.51 -8.98
N ARG A 138 8.31 7.75 -10.24
CA ARG A 138 8.26 9.07 -10.88
C ARG A 138 6.84 9.66 -10.90
N ASN A 139 5.82 8.82 -11.08
CA ASN A 139 4.45 9.29 -11.14
C ASN A 139 3.84 9.52 -9.75
N MET A 140 4.29 8.78 -8.73
CA MET A 140 3.77 8.87 -7.37
C MET A 140 4.55 9.83 -6.48
N TYR A 141 5.77 10.24 -6.88
CA TYR A 141 6.72 11.01 -6.06
C TYR A 141 6.12 12.24 -5.38
N GLN A 142 5.26 12.97 -6.06
CA GLN A 142 4.66 14.21 -5.53
C GLN A 142 3.44 13.98 -4.64
N TYR A 143 2.99 12.74 -4.50
CA TYR A 143 1.69 12.43 -3.90
C TYR A 143 1.79 11.59 -2.63
N VAL A 144 2.96 11.04 -2.33
CA VAL A 144 3.18 10.16 -1.18
C VAL A 144 4.40 10.61 -0.37
N ASP A 145 4.43 10.21 0.89
CA ASP A 145 5.45 10.67 1.84
C ASP A 145 6.68 9.77 1.87
N TYR A 146 6.52 8.49 1.54
CA TYR A 146 7.63 7.55 1.42
C TYR A 146 7.32 6.39 0.46
N PHE A 147 8.35 5.65 0.10
CA PHE A 147 8.24 4.48 -0.77
C PHE A 147 8.79 3.23 -0.10
N THR A 148 8.12 2.10 -0.37
CA THR A 148 8.60 0.76 -0.05
C THR A 148 8.80 -0.01 -1.35
N ILE A 149 10.02 -0.51 -1.59
CA ILE A 149 10.31 -1.33 -2.75
C ILE A 149 9.98 -2.80 -2.41
N ASN A 150 8.95 -3.37 -3.05
CA ASN A 150 8.61 -4.75 -2.86
C ASN A 150 9.55 -5.67 -3.65
N ALA A 151 10.70 -5.97 -3.06
CA ALA A 151 11.69 -6.87 -3.64
C ALA A 151 11.21 -8.34 -3.75
N ALA A 152 10.15 -8.69 -3.02
CA ALA A 152 9.56 -10.03 -3.01
C ALA A 152 8.48 -10.25 -4.10
N CYS A 153 8.16 -9.24 -4.91
CA CYS A 153 7.24 -9.39 -6.03
C CYS A 153 7.78 -10.37 -7.07
N ASN A 154 7.21 -11.56 -7.12
CA ASN A 154 7.63 -12.64 -8.01
C ASN A 154 6.92 -12.63 -9.37
N THR A 155 7.62 -13.15 -10.38
CA THR A 155 7.11 -13.30 -11.75
C THR A 155 6.14 -14.47 -11.93
N SER A 156 6.04 -15.38 -10.97
CA SER A 156 5.09 -16.50 -11.05
C SER A 156 4.43 -16.73 -9.69
N ALA A 157 3.12 -16.96 -9.71
CA ALA A 157 2.33 -17.29 -8.52
C ALA A 157 2.71 -18.64 -7.87
N LYS A 158 3.67 -19.39 -8.44
CA LYS A 158 3.93 -20.77 -8.03
C LYS A 158 5.17 -20.96 -7.16
N GLN A 159 6.12 -20.02 -7.16
CA GLN A 159 7.33 -20.18 -6.34
C GLN A 159 7.89 -18.82 -5.91
N PHE A 160 8.17 -18.69 -4.63
CA PHE A 160 8.99 -17.61 -4.11
C PHE A 160 10.44 -17.90 -4.51
N VAL A 161 10.99 -17.06 -5.37
CA VAL A 161 12.41 -17.08 -5.71
C VAL A 161 13.04 -15.85 -5.06
N PRO A 162 13.90 -16.01 -4.04
CA PRO A 162 14.64 -14.89 -3.48
C PRO A 162 15.44 -14.18 -4.56
N ARG A 163 15.52 -12.84 -4.48
CA ARG A 163 16.42 -12.10 -5.37
C ARG A 163 17.87 -12.36 -4.98
N THR A 164 18.74 -12.43 -5.96
CA THR A 164 20.17 -12.47 -5.70
C THR A 164 20.66 -11.09 -5.24
N ARG A 165 21.88 -11.04 -4.69
CA ARG A 165 22.51 -9.79 -4.29
C ARG A 165 22.63 -8.83 -5.49
N GLU A 166 23.04 -9.36 -6.65
CA GLU A 166 23.19 -8.61 -7.90
C GLU A 166 21.84 -8.01 -8.34
N GLU A 167 20.76 -8.80 -8.32
CA GLU A 167 19.41 -8.33 -8.65
C GLU A 167 18.90 -7.25 -7.68
N LEU A 168 19.36 -7.23 -6.42
CA LEU A 168 19.01 -6.19 -5.45
C LEU A 168 19.83 -4.91 -5.67
N LEU A 169 21.07 -5.01 -6.13
CA LEU A 169 21.92 -3.86 -6.43
C LEU A 169 21.49 -3.13 -7.70
N GLU A 170 20.73 -3.78 -8.58
CA GLU A 170 20.18 -3.18 -9.80
C GLU A 170 18.84 -2.46 -9.58
N LEU A 171 18.25 -2.55 -8.38
CA LEU A 171 16.99 -1.89 -8.02
C LEU A 171 17.23 -0.47 -7.53
#